data_b85db6349ae18d3c34327d26600abdae
#
_entry.id   b85db6349ae18d3c34327d26600abdae
#
_cell.length_a   1.000
_cell.length_b   1.000
_cell.length_c   1.000
_cell.angle_alpha   90.00
_cell.angle_beta   90.00
_cell.angle_gamma   90.00
#
_symmetry.space_group_name_H-M   'P 1'
#
loop_
_entity.id
_entity.type
_entity.pdbx_description
1 polymer ?
#
loop_
_entity_poly.entity_id
_entity_poly.type
_entity_poly.pdbx_seq_one_letter_code
_entity_poly.pdbx_strand_id
1 'polypeptide(L)'
;MGPNTNDESLMRKLVQNGMDIARFNFSHGDHEEQKGRMDMLKKIREEENKPIAILLDTKGPEIRTGVLKDGKKVQLEAGETFTLTTDEIVGDNKIVSITYKGLVEDVKAGSTILIDDGLIELKVKDKKGNNINCEVVNGGELGEKKGVNVPNVAIRLPAITDKDRDDLKFGVEQGVDFIAASFVRNAECILEIKSFLRECKAPYIPVIAKIENFEAIKNIDEIIRCADGIMVARGCLLYTSDAADDK
;
A
#
# COMPACT_ATOMS: atom_id res chain seq x y z
N MET A 1 -0.47 4.75 14.65
CA MET A 1 0.40 5.70 15.39
C MET A 1 1.14 6.54 14.36
N GLY A 2 1.22 7.84 14.54
CA GLY A 2 1.80 8.76 13.55
C GLY A 2 2.36 10.02 14.23
N PRO A 3 2.80 11.03 13.45
CA PRO A 3 3.43 12.24 14.01
C PRO A 3 2.60 12.92 15.11
N ASN A 4 1.27 12.93 14.94
CA ASN A 4 0.36 13.55 15.91
C ASN A 4 0.18 12.74 17.20
N THR A 5 0.72 11.53 17.29
CA THR A 5 0.64 10.65 18.48
C THR A 5 2.03 10.40 19.10
N ASN A 6 3.00 11.25 18.83
CA ASN A 6 4.36 11.20 19.41
C ASN A 6 4.46 11.80 20.82
N ASP A 7 3.33 12.13 21.43
CA ASP A 7 3.25 12.68 22.78
C ASP A 7 2.79 11.60 23.76
N GLU A 8 3.56 11.39 24.83
CA GLU A 8 3.28 10.34 25.84
C GLU A 8 1.92 10.56 26.51
N SER A 9 1.57 11.82 26.81
CA SER A 9 0.29 12.14 27.45
C SER A 9 -0.90 11.79 26.56
N LEU A 10 -0.79 12.09 25.24
CA LEU A 10 -1.83 11.74 24.29
C LEU A 10 -1.93 10.23 24.09
N MET A 11 -0.81 9.53 23.97
CA MET A 11 -0.78 8.07 23.82
C MET A 11 -1.42 7.40 25.05
N ARG A 12 -1.10 7.87 26.24
CA ARG A 12 -1.70 7.40 27.50
C ARG A 12 -3.22 7.59 27.53
N LYS A 13 -3.70 8.76 27.09
CA LYS A 13 -5.14 9.02 26.96
C LYS A 13 -5.82 8.06 25.99
N LEU A 14 -5.18 7.72 24.86
CA LEU A 14 -5.73 6.73 23.93
C LEU A 14 -5.87 5.36 24.59
N VAL A 15 -4.84 4.90 25.31
CA VAL A 15 -4.87 3.65 26.09
C VAL A 15 -5.96 3.66 27.13
N GLN A 16 -6.09 4.74 27.92
CA GLN A 16 -7.12 4.89 28.97
C GLN A 16 -8.54 4.92 28.40
N ASN A 17 -8.71 5.43 27.15
CA ASN A 17 -10.01 5.48 26.47
C ASN A 17 -10.31 4.25 25.61
N GLY A 18 -9.60 3.13 25.81
CA GLY A 18 -9.97 1.84 25.22
C GLY A 18 -9.26 1.52 23.92
N MET A 19 -8.06 2.03 23.69
CA MET A 19 -7.23 1.56 22.58
C MET A 19 -6.74 0.15 22.91
N ASP A 20 -7.07 -0.83 22.07
CA ASP A 20 -6.62 -2.23 22.18
C ASP A 20 -5.47 -2.56 21.25
N ILE A 21 -5.41 -1.90 20.07
CA ILE A 21 -4.38 -2.13 19.05
C ILE A 21 -3.78 -0.81 18.59
N ALA A 22 -2.46 -0.72 18.62
CA ALA A 22 -1.70 0.39 18.06
C ALA A 22 -1.12 -0.01 16.72
N ARG A 23 -1.60 0.59 15.63
CA ARG A 23 -1.12 0.36 14.26
C ARG A 23 0.04 1.29 13.95
N PHE A 24 1.16 0.71 13.52
CA PHE A 24 2.36 1.39 13.04
C PHE A 24 2.48 1.22 11.53
N ASN A 25 2.33 2.30 10.78
CA ASN A 25 2.38 2.28 9.33
C ASN A 25 3.81 2.48 8.83
N PHE A 26 4.42 1.44 8.29
CA PHE A 26 5.80 1.44 7.77
C PHE A 26 5.94 2.02 6.35
N SER A 27 4.85 2.51 5.77
CA SER A 27 4.93 3.37 4.58
C SER A 27 5.56 4.74 4.88
N HIS A 28 5.63 5.14 6.15
CA HIS A 28 6.11 6.43 6.62
C HIS A 28 7.07 6.29 7.80
N GLY A 29 8.02 7.22 7.87
CA GLY A 29 9.05 7.23 8.93
C GLY A 29 10.12 6.17 8.72
N ASP A 30 11.13 6.21 9.56
CA ASP A 30 12.20 5.22 9.61
C ASP A 30 12.08 4.31 10.84
N HIS A 31 12.97 3.33 10.95
CA HIS A 31 12.98 2.37 12.05
C HIS A 31 13.24 3.04 13.42
N GLU A 32 14.02 4.11 13.47
CA GLU A 32 14.32 4.83 14.71
C GLU A 32 13.06 5.54 15.25
N GLU A 33 12.33 6.24 14.38
CA GLU A 33 11.06 6.87 14.74
C GLU A 33 10.01 5.84 15.18
N GLN A 34 9.87 4.73 14.44
CA GLN A 34 8.92 3.68 14.78
C GLN A 34 9.29 3.03 16.13
N LYS A 35 10.58 2.79 16.36
CA LYS A 35 11.08 2.24 17.63
C LYS A 35 10.75 3.16 18.80
N GLY A 36 11.01 4.46 18.70
CA GLY A 36 10.72 5.42 19.76
C GLY A 36 9.24 5.40 20.16
N ARG A 37 8.32 5.34 19.18
CA ARG A 37 6.87 5.23 19.43
C ARG A 37 6.50 3.89 20.06
N MET A 38 7.08 2.78 19.59
CA MET A 38 6.85 1.44 20.15
C MET A 38 7.33 1.33 21.59
N ASP A 39 8.53 1.84 21.89
CA ASP A 39 9.09 1.83 23.25
C ASP A 39 8.22 2.66 24.22
N MET A 40 7.75 3.82 23.78
CA MET A 40 6.79 4.64 24.53
C MET A 40 5.49 3.87 24.82
N LEU A 41 4.93 3.20 23.82
CA LEU A 41 3.71 2.40 23.99
C LEU A 41 3.95 1.22 24.95
N LYS A 42 5.08 0.51 24.83
CA LYS A 42 5.44 -0.60 25.72
C LYS A 42 5.53 -0.13 27.19
N LYS A 43 6.16 1.02 27.44
CA LYS A 43 6.19 1.65 28.76
C LYS A 43 4.79 1.93 29.28
N ILE A 44 3.94 2.58 28.47
CA ILE A 44 2.58 2.95 28.90
C ILE A 44 1.73 1.71 29.19
N ARG A 45 1.76 0.67 28.33
CA ARG A 45 0.97 -0.54 28.55
C ARG A 45 1.36 -1.29 29.83
N GLU A 46 2.64 -1.25 30.22
CA GLU A 46 3.11 -1.80 31.49
C GLU A 46 2.61 -0.98 32.68
N GLU A 47 2.76 0.34 32.64
CA GLU A 47 2.33 1.25 33.70
C GLU A 47 0.81 1.25 33.92
N GLU A 48 0.02 1.17 32.83
CA GLU A 48 -1.45 1.13 32.86
C GLU A 48 -2.00 -0.30 33.07
N ASN A 49 -1.13 -1.31 33.07
CA ASN A 49 -1.51 -2.73 33.12
C ASN A 49 -2.56 -3.10 32.08
N LYS A 50 -2.35 -2.64 30.81
CA LYS A 50 -3.26 -2.85 29.67
C LYS A 50 -2.59 -3.69 28.58
N PRO A 51 -3.25 -4.74 28.07
CA PRO A 51 -2.71 -5.59 26.99
C PRO A 51 -2.91 -4.93 25.61
N ILE A 52 -2.14 -3.88 25.32
CA ILE A 52 -2.21 -3.20 24.02
C ILE A 52 -1.34 -3.91 23.00
N ALA A 53 -1.92 -4.35 21.91
CA ALA A 53 -1.20 -5.01 20.83
C ALA A 53 -0.50 -4.01 19.89
N ILE A 54 0.65 -4.41 19.38
CA ILE A 54 1.42 -3.67 18.36
C ILE A 54 1.19 -4.33 17.00
N LEU A 55 0.61 -3.61 16.06
CA LEU A 55 0.38 -4.05 14.69
C LEU A 55 1.32 -3.32 13.74
N LEU A 56 2.20 -4.07 13.07
CA LEU A 56 3.04 -3.58 11.98
C LEU A 56 2.25 -3.65 10.67
N ASP A 57 2.02 -2.51 10.03
CA ASP A 57 1.38 -2.41 8.72
C ASP A 57 2.45 -2.15 7.67
N THR A 58 2.71 -3.15 6.80
CA THR A 58 3.77 -3.09 5.79
C THR A 58 3.46 -2.04 4.73
N LYS A 59 4.50 -1.52 4.09
CA LYS A 59 4.34 -0.66 2.92
C LYS A 59 3.74 -1.45 1.76
N GLY A 60 4.24 -2.65 1.53
CA GLY A 60 3.85 -3.52 0.42
C GLY A 60 4.35 -3.04 -0.95
N PRO A 61 4.15 -3.88 -1.98
CA PRO A 61 4.56 -3.60 -3.35
C PRO A 61 3.55 -2.68 -4.05
N GLU A 62 3.71 -1.38 -3.89
CA GLU A 62 2.86 -0.37 -4.54
C GLU A 62 3.49 0.17 -5.83
N ILE A 63 2.63 0.50 -6.80
CA ILE A 63 3.02 1.24 -8.00
C ILE A 63 2.71 2.71 -7.75
N ARG A 64 3.67 3.59 -8.00
CA ARG A 64 3.50 5.04 -7.88
C ARG A 64 4.00 5.78 -9.12
N THR A 65 3.42 6.95 -9.38
CA THR A 65 4.02 7.94 -10.31
C THR A 65 5.29 8.50 -9.70
N GLY A 66 6.17 9.01 -10.57
CA GLY A 66 7.40 9.69 -10.16
C GLY A 66 7.19 11.14 -9.76
N VAL A 67 8.28 11.91 -9.88
CA VAL A 67 8.32 13.35 -9.58
C VAL A 67 7.91 14.17 -10.80
N LEU A 68 7.44 15.38 -10.55
CA LEU A 68 7.03 16.35 -11.57
C LEU A 68 7.96 17.56 -11.57
N LYS A 69 7.98 18.28 -12.67
CA LYS A 69 8.79 19.50 -12.81
C LYS A 69 8.43 20.53 -11.74
N ASP A 70 9.44 21.02 -11.03
CA ASP A 70 9.33 22.00 -9.94
C ASP A 70 8.43 21.55 -8.77
N GLY A 71 8.12 20.26 -8.64
CA GLY A 71 7.19 19.74 -7.63
C GLY A 71 5.74 20.20 -7.80
N LYS A 72 5.42 20.79 -8.96
CA LYS A 72 4.10 21.37 -9.22
C LYS A 72 3.16 20.29 -9.77
N LYS A 73 1.92 20.35 -9.33
CA LYS A 73 0.86 19.55 -9.91
C LYS A 73 0.59 19.97 -11.36
N VAL A 74 0.16 19.02 -12.18
CA VAL A 74 -0.20 19.24 -13.59
C VAL A 74 -1.65 18.88 -13.82
N GLN A 75 -2.35 19.67 -14.63
CA GLN A 75 -3.72 19.39 -15.02
C GLN A 75 -3.72 18.45 -16.22
N LEU A 76 -4.50 17.38 -16.16
CA LEU A 76 -4.78 16.46 -17.27
C LEU A 76 -6.25 16.63 -17.68
N GLU A 77 -6.47 16.81 -18.97
CA GLU A 77 -7.83 16.99 -19.52
C GLU A 77 -8.30 15.70 -20.22
N ALA A 78 -9.58 15.41 -20.10
CA ALA A 78 -10.19 14.25 -20.76
C ALA A 78 -10.04 14.34 -22.29
N GLY A 79 -9.68 13.23 -22.93
CA GLY A 79 -9.41 13.13 -24.36
C GLY A 79 -7.96 13.42 -24.77
N GLU A 80 -7.13 13.93 -23.86
CA GLU A 80 -5.71 14.15 -24.13
C GLU A 80 -4.91 12.83 -24.11
N THR A 81 -3.73 12.85 -24.72
CA THR A 81 -2.75 11.77 -24.64
C THR A 81 -1.81 12.01 -23.48
N PHE A 82 -1.66 11.01 -22.61
CA PHE A 82 -0.72 11.02 -21.50
C PHE A 82 0.13 9.76 -21.49
N THR A 83 1.42 9.87 -21.26
CA THR A 83 2.36 8.76 -21.30
C THR A 83 2.84 8.39 -19.90
N LEU A 84 2.76 7.12 -19.54
CA LEU A 84 3.47 6.56 -18.40
C LEU A 84 4.77 5.90 -18.91
N THR A 85 5.89 6.15 -18.25
CA THR A 85 7.17 5.54 -18.65
C THR A 85 7.85 4.84 -17.49
N THR A 86 8.56 3.75 -17.81
CA THR A 86 9.43 3.06 -16.84
C THR A 86 10.84 3.66 -16.76
N ASP A 87 11.15 4.65 -17.61
CA ASP A 87 12.37 5.43 -17.53
C ASP A 87 12.29 6.42 -16.35
N GLU A 88 13.43 6.63 -15.69
CA GLU A 88 13.52 7.60 -14.60
C GLU A 88 13.65 9.01 -15.16
N ILE A 89 12.54 9.73 -15.17
CA ILE A 89 12.47 11.11 -15.67
C ILE A 89 11.77 12.03 -14.66
N VAL A 90 11.98 13.32 -14.79
CA VAL A 90 11.14 14.35 -14.23
C VAL A 90 9.98 14.58 -15.19
N GLY A 91 8.76 14.28 -14.73
CA GLY A 91 7.56 14.34 -15.57
C GLY A 91 6.98 15.74 -15.72
N ASP A 92 5.98 15.84 -16.59
CA ASP A 92 5.22 17.04 -16.89
C ASP A 92 3.75 16.69 -17.20
N ASN A 93 3.03 17.58 -17.88
CA ASN A 93 1.63 17.36 -18.28
C ASN A 93 1.45 16.40 -19.47
N LYS A 94 2.53 15.76 -19.98
CA LYS A 94 2.47 14.81 -21.11
C LYS A 94 3.00 13.44 -20.74
N ILE A 95 3.93 13.38 -19.79
CA ILE A 95 4.62 12.14 -19.42
C ILE A 95 5.01 12.15 -17.95
N VAL A 96 4.92 10.98 -17.30
CA VAL A 96 5.44 10.78 -15.95
C VAL A 96 6.04 9.39 -15.81
N SER A 97 7.11 9.27 -15.01
CA SER A 97 7.69 7.98 -14.66
C SER A 97 6.79 7.19 -13.71
N ILE A 98 6.94 5.86 -13.71
CA ILE A 98 6.30 4.95 -12.76
C ILE A 98 7.34 4.05 -12.09
N THR A 99 7.10 3.68 -10.84
CA THR A 99 8.04 2.90 -10.03
C THR A 99 8.17 1.44 -10.47
N TYR A 100 7.12 0.86 -11.04
CA TYR A 100 7.11 -0.55 -11.45
C TYR A 100 7.48 -0.72 -12.92
N LYS A 101 8.70 -1.18 -13.17
CA LYS A 101 9.26 -1.33 -14.54
C LYS A 101 8.53 -2.40 -15.36
N GLY A 102 7.98 -3.44 -14.74
CA GLY A 102 7.24 -4.50 -15.40
C GLY A 102 5.85 -4.09 -15.94
N LEU A 103 5.37 -2.90 -15.61
CA LEU A 103 4.01 -2.48 -16.00
C LEU A 103 3.83 -2.46 -17.52
N VAL A 104 4.86 -2.07 -18.30
CA VAL A 104 4.83 -2.10 -19.77
C VAL A 104 4.52 -3.50 -20.30
N GLU A 105 5.02 -4.54 -19.64
CA GLU A 105 4.78 -5.93 -20.06
C GLU A 105 3.40 -6.42 -19.66
N ASP A 106 2.94 -6.02 -18.46
CA ASP A 106 1.71 -6.51 -17.86
C ASP A 106 0.44 -5.91 -18.50
N VAL A 107 0.48 -4.63 -18.92
CA VAL A 107 -0.67 -3.97 -19.56
C VAL A 107 -0.73 -4.27 -21.07
N LYS A 108 -1.94 -4.13 -21.61
CA LYS A 108 -2.23 -4.23 -23.05
C LYS A 108 -3.12 -3.09 -23.51
N ALA A 109 -3.22 -2.87 -24.81
CA ALA A 109 -4.20 -1.93 -25.37
C ALA A 109 -5.61 -2.25 -24.84
N GLY A 110 -6.30 -1.21 -24.37
CA GLY A 110 -7.58 -1.31 -23.73
C GLY A 110 -7.53 -1.54 -22.20
N SER A 111 -6.36 -1.75 -21.57
CA SER A 111 -6.25 -1.78 -20.11
C SER A 111 -6.60 -0.41 -19.52
N THR A 112 -7.26 -0.41 -18.38
CA THR A 112 -7.51 0.79 -17.56
C THR A 112 -6.40 0.96 -16.54
N ILE A 113 -5.93 2.19 -16.35
CA ILE A 113 -4.98 2.56 -15.30
C ILE A 113 -5.61 3.69 -14.49
N LEU A 114 -5.70 3.51 -13.18
CA LEU A 114 -6.24 4.48 -12.25
C LEU A 114 -5.09 5.12 -11.46
N ILE A 115 -5.13 6.44 -11.30
CA ILE A 115 -4.13 7.20 -10.54
C ILE A 115 -4.84 8.01 -9.45
N ASP A 116 -4.18 8.17 -8.30
CA ASP A 116 -4.65 8.93 -7.15
C ASP A 116 -6.03 8.44 -6.67
N ASP A 117 -6.10 7.18 -6.28
CA ASP A 117 -7.30 6.49 -5.80
C ASP A 117 -8.49 6.54 -6.81
N GLY A 118 -8.18 6.57 -8.12
CA GLY A 118 -9.16 6.57 -9.18
C GLY A 118 -9.67 7.96 -9.59
N LEU A 119 -9.12 9.03 -9.03
CA LEU A 119 -9.46 10.41 -9.44
C LEU A 119 -9.10 10.68 -10.91
N ILE A 120 -8.03 10.04 -11.40
CA ILE A 120 -7.61 10.11 -12.80
C ILE A 120 -7.72 8.71 -13.40
N GLU A 121 -8.41 8.59 -14.53
CA GLU A 121 -8.54 7.36 -15.29
C GLU A 121 -7.86 7.51 -16.66
N LEU A 122 -6.97 6.54 -16.95
CA LEU A 122 -6.27 6.43 -18.22
C LEU A 122 -6.65 5.13 -18.93
N LYS A 123 -6.76 5.18 -20.26
CA LYS A 123 -6.97 4.02 -21.12
C LYS A 123 -5.74 3.78 -21.98
N VAL A 124 -5.10 2.62 -21.84
CA VAL A 124 -3.93 2.26 -22.67
C VAL A 124 -4.34 2.17 -24.14
N LYS A 125 -3.67 2.93 -25.01
CA LYS A 125 -3.83 2.88 -26.46
C LYS A 125 -2.80 1.95 -27.11
N ASP A 126 -1.53 2.20 -26.83
CA ASP A 126 -0.41 1.41 -27.35
C ASP A 126 0.79 1.45 -26.39
N LYS A 127 1.82 0.70 -26.75
CA LYS A 127 3.10 0.65 -26.02
C LYS A 127 4.25 0.77 -27.01
N LYS A 128 5.27 1.57 -26.64
CA LYS A 128 6.49 1.71 -27.45
C LYS A 128 7.72 1.78 -26.56
N GLY A 129 8.55 0.75 -26.60
CA GLY A 129 9.70 0.64 -25.68
C GLY A 129 9.24 0.68 -24.23
N ASN A 130 9.77 1.60 -23.46
CA ASN A 130 9.44 1.79 -22.03
C ASN A 130 8.19 2.66 -21.78
N ASN A 131 7.50 3.08 -22.84
CA ASN A 131 6.37 3.98 -22.77
C ASN A 131 5.03 3.25 -22.94
N ILE A 132 4.07 3.61 -22.10
CA ILE A 132 2.67 3.22 -22.17
C ILE A 132 1.89 4.48 -22.57
N ASN A 133 1.44 4.56 -23.81
CA ASN A 133 0.66 5.69 -24.31
C ASN A 133 -0.82 5.50 -23.98
N CYS A 134 -1.38 6.45 -23.28
CA CYS A 134 -2.75 6.39 -22.78
C CYS A 134 -3.56 7.57 -23.31
N GLU A 135 -4.87 7.38 -23.38
CA GLU A 135 -5.87 8.46 -23.43
C GLU A 135 -6.36 8.73 -22.01
N VAL A 136 -6.47 9.99 -21.65
CA VAL A 136 -7.12 10.42 -20.40
C VAL A 136 -8.62 10.25 -20.56
N VAL A 137 -9.22 9.32 -19.81
CA VAL A 137 -10.67 9.10 -19.81
C VAL A 137 -11.34 10.05 -18.83
N ASN A 138 -10.82 10.10 -17.60
CA ASN A 138 -11.18 11.07 -16.58
C ASN A 138 -9.95 11.87 -16.18
N GLY A 139 -10.02 13.18 -16.39
CA GLY A 139 -8.91 14.10 -16.09
C GLY A 139 -8.93 14.56 -14.64
N GLY A 140 -7.90 15.32 -14.28
CA GLY A 140 -7.76 15.86 -12.94
C GLY A 140 -6.36 16.41 -12.68
N GLU A 141 -6.15 16.89 -11.46
CA GLU A 141 -4.89 17.47 -11.02
C GLU A 141 -3.93 16.34 -10.54
N LEU A 142 -2.93 16.01 -11.34
CA LEU A 142 -1.90 15.01 -11.00
C LEU A 142 -0.79 15.62 -10.16
N GLY A 143 -0.61 15.11 -8.95
CA GLY A 143 0.53 15.39 -8.08
C GLY A 143 1.65 14.34 -8.20
N GLU A 144 2.76 14.59 -7.50
CA GLU A 144 3.88 13.64 -7.42
C GLU A 144 3.56 12.39 -6.61
N LYS A 145 4.22 11.28 -6.94
CA LYS A 145 4.23 10.03 -6.16
C LYS A 145 2.84 9.47 -5.84
N LYS A 146 1.90 9.66 -6.77
CA LYS A 146 0.52 9.18 -6.62
C LYS A 146 0.43 7.67 -6.87
N GLY A 147 -0.42 7.00 -6.12
CA GLY A 147 -0.70 5.58 -6.28
C GLY A 147 -1.24 5.29 -7.67
N VAL A 148 -0.79 4.19 -8.26
CA VAL A 148 -1.24 3.68 -9.58
C VAL A 148 -1.86 2.32 -9.37
N ASN A 149 -3.08 2.15 -9.84
CA ASN A 149 -3.82 0.90 -9.80
C ASN A 149 -4.20 0.44 -11.21
N VAL A 150 -4.17 -0.85 -11.47
CA VAL A 150 -4.46 -1.40 -12.79
C VAL A 150 -5.48 -2.52 -12.65
N PRO A 151 -6.77 -2.19 -12.63
CA PRO A 151 -7.83 -3.17 -12.45
C PRO A 151 -7.85 -4.18 -13.60
N ASN A 152 -8.17 -5.44 -13.28
CA ASN A 152 -8.28 -6.54 -14.23
C ASN A 152 -6.98 -6.91 -14.97
N VAL A 153 -5.82 -6.49 -14.48
CA VAL A 153 -4.51 -6.89 -14.99
C VAL A 153 -3.75 -7.60 -13.86
N ALA A 154 -3.25 -8.80 -14.15
CA ALA A 154 -2.38 -9.52 -13.22
C ALA A 154 -1.01 -8.82 -13.18
N ILE A 155 -0.67 -8.23 -12.04
CA ILE A 155 0.59 -7.51 -11.82
C ILE A 155 1.60 -8.46 -11.19
N ARG A 156 2.77 -8.61 -11.80
CA ARG A 156 3.86 -9.51 -11.38
C ARG A 156 4.80 -8.86 -10.35
N LEU A 157 4.23 -8.15 -9.37
CA LEU A 157 5.00 -7.64 -8.23
C LEU A 157 5.28 -8.76 -7.22
N PRO A 158 6.43 -8.75 -6.51
CA PRO A 158 6.66 -9.67 -5.40
C PRO A 158 5.60 -9.48 -4.30
N ALA A 159 5.38 -10.48 -3.46
CA ALA A 159 4.47 -10.35 -2.32
C ALA A 159 5.03 -9.41 -1.26
N ILE A 160 6.35 -9.45 -1.06
CA ILE A 160 7.11 -8.58 -0.14
C ILE A 160 8.30 -7.98 -0.86
N THR A 161 8.52 -6.69 -0.67
CA THR A 161 9.71 -5.97 -1.18
C THR A 161 10.90 -6.18 -0.25
N ASP A 162 12.12 -5.79 -0.68
CA ASP A 162 13.30 -5.81 0.19
C ASP A 162 13.08 -4.93 1.42
N LYS A 163 12.44 -3.77 1.24
CA LYS A 163 12.05 -2.90 2.36
C LYS A 163 11.11 -3.62 3.33
N ASP A 164 10.09 -4.31 2.82
CA ASP A 164 9.17 -5.06 3.70
C ASP A 164 9.89 -6.16 4.46
N ARG A 165 10.89 -6.82 3.85
CA ARG A 165 11.73 -7.82 4.53
C ARG A 165 12.52 -7.21 5.70
N ASP A 166 13.08 -6.03 5.49
CA ASP A 166 13.81 -5.31 6.55
C ASP A 166 12.85 -4.83 7.64
N ASP A 167 11.68 -4.30 7.26
CA ASP A 167 10.63 -3.87 8.20
C ASP A 167 10.09 -5.04 9.03
N LEU A 168 9.89 -6.21 8.42
CA LEU A 168 9.42 -7.42 9.11
C LEU A 168 10.47 -7.95 10.09
N LYS A 169 11.77 -7.98 9.74
CA LYS A 169 12.85 -8.32 10.66
C LYS A 169 12.86 -7.39 11.86
N PHE A 170 12.83 -6.08 11.60
CA PHE A 170 12.74 -5.08 12.64
C PHE A 170 11.50 -5.29 13.53
N GLY A 171 10.34 -5.56 12.95
CA GLY A 171 9.11 -5.85 13.68
C GLY A 171 9.25 -7.07 14.61
N VAL A 172 9.86 -8.15 14.13
CA VAL A 172 10.14 -9.34 14.94
C VAL A 172 11.06 -9.00 16.11
N GLU A 173 12.14 -8.23 15.88
CA GLU A 173 13.07 -7.78 16.93
C GLU A 173 12.36 -6.87 17.96
N GLN A 174 11.42 -6.05 17.51
CA GLN A 174 10.62 -5.20 18.40
C GLN A 174 9.48 -5.95 19.09
N GLY A 175 9.22 -7.22 18.77
CA GLY A 175 8.16 -8.02 19.38
C GLY A 175 6.78 -7.51 19.05
N VAL A 176 6.50 -7.29 17.75
CA VAL A 176 5.14 -6.94 17.29
C VAL A 176 4.20 -8.13 17.44
N ASP A 177 2.93 -7.83 17.70
CA ASP A 177 1.90 -8.84 17.96
C ASP A 177 1.17 -9.28 16.67
N PHE A 178 1.08 -8.39 15.68
CA PHE A 178 0.41 -8.63 14.39
C PHE A 178 1.16 -8.01 13.23
N ILE A 179 1.04 -8.61 12.05
CA ILE A 179 1.45 -8.03 10.79
C ILE A 179 0.24 -7.83 9.89
N ALA A 180 0.01 -6.60 9.43
CA ALA A 180 -0.95 -6.31 8.37
C ALA A 180 -0.19 -6.21 7.04
N ALA A 181 -0.44 -7.18 6.16
CA ALA A 181 0.21 -7.32 4.86
C ALA A 181 -0.51 -6.47 3.81
N SER A 182 0.16 -5.43 3.31
CA SER A 182 -0.40 -4.54 2.28
C SER A 182 -0.39 -5.18 0.90
N PHE A 183 -1.38 -4.83 0.08
CA PHE A 183 -1.52 -5.23 -1.32
C PHE A 183 -1.51 -6.75 -1.57
N VAL A 184 -2.08 -7.53 -0.67
CA VAL A 184 -2.30 -8.97 -0.87
C VAL A 184 -3.17 -9.17 -2.12
N ARG A 185 -2.79 -10.12 -2.98
CA ARG A 185 -3.50 -10.45 -4.23
C ARG A 185 -4.09 -11.85 -4.21
N ASN A 186 -3.38 -12.79 -3.60
CA ASN A 186 -3.72 -14.22 -3.57
C ASN A 186 -3.13 -14.89 -2.33
N ALA A 187 -3.39 -16.18 -2.16
CA ALA A 187 -2.87 -16.98 -1.05
C ALA A 187 -1.34 -17.03 -1.01
N GLU A 188 -0.67 -17.04 -2.18
CA GLU A 188 0.79 -17.12 -2.27
C GLU A 188 1.46 -15.93 -1.56
N CYS A 189 0.87 -14.72 -1.65
CA CYS A 189 1.37 -13.54 -0.93
C CYS A 189 1.43 -13.78 0.58
N ILE A 190 0.40 -14.37 1.17
CA ILE A 190 0.35 -14.68 2.61
C ILE A 190 1.35 -15.79 2.97
N LEU A 191 1.43 -16.83 2.14
CA LEU A 191 2.34 -17.94 2.37
C LEU A 191 3.81 -17.52 2.30
N GLU A 192 4.17 -16.59 1.39
CA GLU A 192 5.52 -16.03 1.30
C GLU A 192 5.87 -15.24 2.58
N ILE A 193 4.97 -14.37 3.06
CA ILE A 193 5.17 -13.63 4.32
C ILE A 193 5.33 -14.59 5.49
N LYS A 194 4.45 -15.58 5.62
CA LYS A 194 4.54 -16.61 6.68
C LYS A 194 5.83 -17.43 6.58
N SER A 195 6.32 -17.70 5.36
CA SER A 195 7.60 -18.36 5.15
C SER A 195 8.76 -17.49 5.66
N PHE A 196 8.75 -16.21 5.31
CA PHE A 196 9.75 -15.28 5.78
C PHE A 196 9.75 -15.11 7.32
N LEU A 197 8.58 -15.07 7.94
CA LEU A 197 8.48 -15.07 9.41
C LEU A 197 9.05 -16.35 10.05
N ARG A 198 8.89 -17.52 9.42
CA ARG A 198 9.57 -18.76 9.87
C ARG A 198 11.10 -18.65 9.81
N GLU A 199 11.63 -18.06 8.74
CA GLU A 199 13.08 -17.77 8.63
C GLU A 199 13.55 -16.84 9.74
N CYS A 200 12.75 -15.86 10.11
CA CYS A 200 12.98 -14.94 11.24
C CYS A 200 12.71 -15.59 12.62
N LYS A 201 12.40 -16.89 12.69
CA LYS A 201 12.04 -17.63 13.91
C LYS A 201 10.81 -17.09 14.65
N ALA A 202 9.90 -16.46 13.92
CA ALA A 202 8.68 -15.85 14.45
C ALA A 202 7.39 -16.37 13.75
N PRO A 203 7.21 -17.71 13.61
CA PRO A 203 6.05 -18.29 12.92
C PRO A 203 4.73 -18.09 13.67
N TYR A 204 4.79 -17.60 14.89
CA TYR A 204 3.65 -17.37 15.79
C TYR A 204 2.99 -16.01 15.59
N ILE A 205 3.61 -15.10 14.83
CA ILE A 205 3.02 -13.77 14.57
C ILE A 205 1.92 -13.91 13.54
N PRO A 206 0.65 -13.59 13.87
CA PRO A 206 -0.47 -13.63 12.93
C PRO A 206 -0.31 -12.63 11.80
N VAL A 207 -0.72 -13.04 10.58
CA VAL A 207 -0.70 -12.22 9.38
C VAL A 207 -2.12 -11.87 8.96
N ILE A 208 -2.44 -10.59 8.98
CA ILE A 208 -3.72 -10.02 8.54
C ILE A 208 -3.56 -9.60 7.08
N ALA A 209 -4.36 -10.15 6.18
CA ALA A 209 -4.37 -9.78 4.78
C ALA A 209 -5.14 -8.48 4.56
N LYS A 210 -4.49 -7.47 3.97
CA LYS A 210 -5.17 -6.24 3.56
C LYS A 210 -5.73 -6.41 2.15
N ILE A 211 -7.05 -6.29 2.04
CA ILE A 211 -7.79 -6.40 0.78
C ILE A 211 -7.91 -4.99 0.20
N GLU A 212 -7.06 -4.70 -0.79
CA GLU A 212 -6.84 -3.36 -1.33
C GLU A 212 -6.95 -3.30 -2.86
N ASN A 213 -7.22 -4.44 -3.50
CA ASN A 213 -7.29 -4.53 -4.96
C ASN A 213 -8.32 -5.58 -5.40
N PHE A 214 -8.76 -5.48 -6.65
CA PHE A 214 -9.81 -6.33 -7.21
C PHE A 214 -9.38 -7.80 -7.36
N GLU A 215 -8.08 -8.06 -7.56
CA GLU A 215 -7.56 -9.43 -7.62
C GLU A 215 -7.74 -10.14 -6.27
N ALA A 216 -7.50 -9.44 -5.15
CA ALA A 216 -7.72 -9.97 -3.82
C ALA A 216 -9.21 -10.31 -3.56
N ILE A 217 -10.13 -9.52 -4.11
CA ILE A 217 -11.58 -9.82 -4.00
C ILE A 217 -11.91 -11.11 -4.73
N LYS A 218 -11.38 -11.32 -5.94
CA LYS A 218 -11.60 -12.56 -6.71
C LYS A 218 -11.03 -13.79 -6.00
N ASN A 219 -9.92 -13.61 -5.30
CA ASN A 219 -9.18 -14.68 -4.62
C ASN A 219 -9.48 -14.72 -3.11
N ILE A 220 -10.55 -14.07 -2.65
CA ILE A 220 -10.82 -13.87 -1.22
C ILE A 220 -10.92 -15.20 -0.44
N ASP A 221 -11.53 -16.22 -1.03
CA ASP A 221 -11.72 -17.52 -0.38
C ASP A 221 -10.38 -18.22 -0.09
N GLU A 222 -9.42 -18.16 -1.00
CA GLU A 222 -8.10 -18.74 -0.80
C GLU A 222 -7.27 -17.90 0.17
N ILE A 223 -7.39 -16.56 0.15
CA ILE A 223 -6.72 -15.66 1.08
C ILE A 223 -7.20 -15.93 2.51
N ILE A 224 -8.51 -16.04 2.74
CA ILE A 224 -9.09 -16.34 4.05
C ILE A 224 -8.59 -17.65 4.63
N ARG A 225 -8.37 -18.68 3.79
CA ARG A 225 -7.85 -19.98 4.26
C ARG A 225 -6.41 -19.91 4.74
N CYS A 226 -5.63 -18.93 4.28
CA CYS A 226 -4.20 -18.81 4.57
C CYS A 226 -3.88 -17.68 5.56
N ALA A 227 -4.69 -16.64 5.61
CA ALA A 227 -4.51 -15.50 6.51
C ALA A 227 -5.09 -15.78 7.91
N ASP A 228 -4.57 -15.07 8.91
CA ASP A 228 -5.08 -15.16 10.29
C ASP A 228 -6.17 -14.09 10.55
N GLY A 229 -6.34 -13.15 9.63
CA GLY A 229 -7.37 -12.11 9.65
C GLY A 229 -7.42 -11.35 8.34
N ILE A 230 -8.48 -10.56 8.16
CA ILE A 230 -8.72 -9.73 6.98
C ILE A 230 -8.89 -8.26 7.42
N MET A 231 -8.26 -7.36 6.69
CA MET A 231 -8.44 -5.91 6.82
C MET A 231 -8.92 -5.33 5.48
N VAL A 232 -10.17 -4.90 5.44
CA VAL A 232 -10.74 -4.24 4.25
C VAL A 232 -10.28 -2.79 4.21
N ALA A 233 -9.61 -2.40 3.12
CA ALA A 233 -9.09 -1.06 2.95
C ALA A 233 -10.10 -0.13 2.26
N ARG A 234 -10.07 1.15 2.60
CA ARG A 234 -11.03 2.15 2.11
C ARG A 234 -10.83 2.52 0.63
N GLY A 235 -9.56 2.75 0.23
CA GLY A 235 -9.25 3.45 -1.02
C GLY A 235 -9.71 2.68 -2.25
N CYS A 236 -9.05 1.60 -2.56
CA CYS A 236 -9.23 0.89 -3.83
C CYS A 236 -10.60 0.21 -4.00
N LEU A 237 -11.30 -0.10 -2.91
CA LEU A 237 -12.57 -0.84 -2.94
C LEU A 237 -13.79 0.05 -3.10
N LEU A 238 -13.72 1.32 -2.70
CA LEU A 238 -14.85 2.26 -2.81
C LEU A 238 -15.23 2.57 -4.27
N TYR A 239 -14.27 2.45 -5.20
CA TYR A 239 -14.49 2.73 -6.62
C TYR A 239 -14.70 1.46 -7.47
N THR A 240 -14.63 0.28 -6.85
CA THR A 240 -14.72 -1.01 -7.57
C THR A 240 -15.81 -1.93 -7.04
N SER A 241 -16.55 -1.53 -6.00
CA SER A 241 -17.65 -2.32 -5.42
C SER A 241 -19.00 -1.66 -5.67
N ASP A 242 -20.02 -2.45 -6.02
CA ASP A 242 -21.41 -2.01 -6.19
C ASP A 242 -22.00 -1.31 -4.95
N ALA A 243 -21.38 -1.48 -3.77
CA ALA A 243 -21.77 -0.79 -2.54
C ALA A 243 -21.58 0.75 -2.60
N ALA A 244 -20.92 1.29 -3.63
CA ALA A 244 -20.80 2.73 -3.88
C ALA A 244 -22.00 3.29 -4.66
N ASP A 245 -22.78 2.44 -5.33
CA ASP A 245 -23.89 2.84 -6.18
C ASP A 245 -25.25 2.90 -5.44
N ASP A 246 -25.30 2.48 -4.17
CA ASP A 246 -26.50 2.52 -3.31
C ASP A 246 -26.70 3.90 -2.60
N LYS A 247 -26.49 5.03 -3.33
CA LYS A 247 -26.82 6.36 -2.82
C LYS A 247 -27.67 7.15 -3.79
#